data_f7c1f462b2bc401714d9a2e5db7cbb71
#
_entry.id   f7c1f462b2bc401714d9a2e5db7cbb71
#
_cell.length_a   1.000
_cell.length_b   1.000
_cell.length_c   1.000
_cell.angle_alpha   90.00
_cell.angle_beta   90.00
_cell.angle_gamma   90.00
#
_symmetry.space_group_name_H-M   'P 1'
#
loop_
_entity.id
_entity.type
_entity.pdbx_description
1 polymer ?
#
loop_
_entity_poly.entity_id
_entity_poly.type
_entity_poly.pdbx_seq_one_letter_code
_entity_poly.pdbx_strand_id
1 'polypeptide(L)'
;MSVLLSAATLRNLREQPMWKLLAADRAPVIAALLDNLLLKEEKVLAASTLEERLTRDIEALRVQGYELPYAAAAYVREWIDQGWLSRRLAQGAPEEELSLTTDAANAVRFI
;
A
#
# COMPACT_ATOMS: atom_id res chain seq x y z
N MET A 1 14.35 -16.84 26.66
CA MET A 1 13.46 -17.17 25.54
C MET A 1 14.11 -18.21 24.66
N SER A 2 13.39 -19.27 24.28
CA SER A 2 13.97 -20.31 23.42
C SER A 2 14.10 -19.83 21.98
N VAL A 3 15.04 -20.44 21.25
CA VAL A 3 15.22 -20.15 19.82
C VAL A 3 13.95 -20.48 19.04
N LEU A 4 13.26 -21.58 19.38
CA LEU A 4 12.02 -21.98 18.74
C LEU A 4 10.93 -20.93 18.91
N LEU A 5 10.78 -20.41 20.14
CA LEU A 5 9.80 -19.37 20.43
C LEU A 5 10.13 -18.07 19.68
N SER A 6 11.40 -17.69 19.65
CA SER A 6 11.86 -16.51 18.91
C SER A 6 11.59 -16.67 17.40
N ALA A 7 11.86 -17.84 16.84
CA ALA A 7 11.62 -18.12 15.42
C ALA A 7 10.13 -18.05 15.09
N ALA A 8 9.27 -18.60 15.94
CA ALA A 8 7.81 -18.54 15.74
C ALA A 8 7.31 -17.10 15.82
N THR A 9 7.81 -16.31 16.76
CA THR A 9 7.45 -14.90 16.91
C THR A 9 7.84 -14.09 15.67
N LEU A 10 9.06 -14.28 15.17
CA LEU A 10 9.54 -13.60 13.97
C LEU A 10 8.75 -14.02 12.74
N ARG A 11 8.39 -15.29 12.62
CA ARG A 11 7.55 -15.77 11.52
C ARG A 11 6.18 -15.10 11.55
N ASN A 12 5.56 -14.99 12.73
CA ASN A 12 4.27 -14.34 12.89
C ASN A 12 4.34 -12.85 12.54
N LEU A 13 5.43 -12.18 12.92
CA LEU A 13 5.63 -10.77 12.55
C LEU A 13 5.72 -10.59 11.05
N ARG A 14 6.36 -11.52 10.33
CA ARG A 14 6.48 -11.45 8.87
C ARG A 14 5.14 -11.56 8.15
N GLU A 15 4.13 -12.15 8.81
CA GLU A 15 2.77 -12.22 8.25
C GLU A 15 1.97 -10.93 8.47
N GLN A 16 2.46 -10.00 9.28
CA GLN A 16 1.80 -8.72 9.50
C GLN A 16 1.92 -7.83 8.26
N PRO A 17 0.89 -7.02 7.93
CA PRO A 17 0.93 -6.15 6.76
C PRO A 17 2.14 -5.23 6.71
N MET A 18 2.56 -4.69 7.84
CA MET A 18 3.74 -3.84 7.94
C MET A 18 5.00 -4.56 7.44
N TRP A 19 5.23 -5.81 7.91
CA TRP A 19 6.39 -6.58 7.50
C TRP A 19 6.32 -7.03 6.06
N LYS A 20 5.11 -7.37 5.57
CA LYS A 20 4.93 -7.71 4.16
C LYS A 20 5.33 -6.56 3.25
N LEU A 21 4.94 -5.34 3.63
CA LEU A 21 5.32 -4.16 2.87
C LEU A 21 6.83 -3.92 2.91
N LEU A 22 7.44 -4.00 4.09
CA LEU A 22 8.89 -3.79 4.25
C LEU A 22 9.71 -4.85 3.52
N ALA A 23 9.20 -6.09 3.41
CA ALA A 23 9.88 -7.20 2.76
C ALA A 23 9.60 -7.30 1.26
N ALA A 24 8.70 -6.49 0.71
CA ALA A 24 8.38 -6.52 -0.71
C ALA A 24 9.58 -6.08 -1.56
N ASP A 25 9.80 -6.75 -2.67
CA ASP A 25 10.93 -6.46 -3.58
C ASP A 25 10.92 -5.00 -4.07
N ARG A 26 9.75 -4.43 -4.22
CA ARG A 26 9.56 -3.06 -4.70
C ARG A 26 9.12 -2.11 -3.59
N ALA A 27 9.50 -2.41 -2.34
CA ALA A 27 9.09 -1.62 -1.20
C ALA A 27 9.34 -0.12 -1.35
N PRO A 28 10.51 0.35 -1.81
CA PRO A 28 10.74 1.79 -1.98
C PRO A 28 9.77 2.44 -2.97
N VAL A 29 9.45 1.77 -4.07
CA VAL A 29 8.53 2.28 -5.09
C VAL A 29 7.11 2.29 -4.56
N ILE A 30 6.68 1.19 -3.93
CA ILE A 30 5.34 1.08 -3.33
C ILE A 30 5.17 2.15 -2.24
N ALA A 31 6.17 2.30 -1.37
CA ALA A 31 6.13 3.29 -0.31
C ALA A 31 6.03 4.72 -0.86
N ALA A 32 6.78 5.03 -1.90
CA ALA A 32 6.73 6.33 -2.54
C ALA A 32 5.35 6.63 -3.13
N LEU A 33 4.74 5.63 -3.78
CA LEU A 33 3.40 5.77 -4.33
C LEU A 33 2.36 5.99 -3.23
N LEU A 34 2.40 5.16 -2.19
CA LEU A 34 1.45 5.26 -1.08
C LEU A 34 1.61 6.57 -0.31
N ASP A 35 2.84 7.01 -0.08
CA ASP A 35 3.12 8.26 0.60
C ASP A 35 2.56 9.45 -0.18
N ASN A 36 2.83 9.48 -1.48
CA ASN A 36 2.37 10.57 -2.34
C ASN A 36 0.86 10.61 -2.48
N LEU A 37 0.22 9.44 -2.53
CA LEU A 37 -1.22 9.34 -2.76
C LEU A 37 -2.04 9.57 -1.48
N LEU A 38 -1.63 8.98 -0.36
CA LEU A 38 -2.48 8.84 0.81
C LEU A 38 -1.86 9.26 2.14
N LEU A 39 -0.68 9.85 2.14
CA LEU A 39 -0.05 10.24 3.39
C LEU A 39 0.29 11.74 3.45
N LYS A 40 0.75 12.32 2.35
CA LYS A 40 1.21 13.72 2.35
C LYS A 40 0.08 14.73 2.43
N GLU A 41 -0.84 14.71 1.48
CA GLU A 41 -1.89 15.74 1.39
C GLU A 41 -3.26 15.22 1.80
N GLU A 42 -3.69 14.14 1.20
CA GLU A 42 -5.00 13.56 1.47
C GLU A 42 -4.84 12.16 2.03
N LYS A 43 -5.52 11.90 3.14
CA LYS A 43 -5.43 10.59 3.80
C LYS A 43 -6.52 9.64 3.35
N VAL A 44 -7.53 10.15 2.69
CA VAL A 44 -8.66 9.37 2.18
C VAL A 44 -8.97 9.84 0.77
N LEU A 45 -9.08 8.93 -0.17
CA LEU A 45 -9.44 9.22 -1.55
C LEU A 45 -10.56 8.30 -2.02
N ALA A 46 -11.47 8.83 -2.83
CA ALA A 46 -12.43 8.01 -3.54
C ALA A 46 -11.68 7.04 -4.47
N ALA A 47 -12.20 5.83 -4.64
CA ALA A 47 -11.52 4.78 -5.40
C ALA A 47 -11.15 5.22 -6.82
N SER A 48 -12.06 5.87 -7.53
CA SER A 48 -11.78 6.35 -8.88
C SER A 48 -10.68 7.41 -8.92
N THR A 49 -10.67 8.32 -7.95
CA THR A 49 -9.64 9.35 -7.84
C THR A 49 -8.27 8.73 -7.57
N LEU A 50 -8.24 7.76 -6.67
CA LEU A 50 -7.00 7.05 -6.35
C LEU A 50 -6.45 6.35 -7.59
N GLU A 51 -7.28 5.61 -8.32
CA GLU A 51 -6.86 4.91 -9.53
C GLU A 51 -6.35 5.88 -10.61
N GLU A 52 -7.02 7.00 -10.78
CA GLU A 52 -6.62 8.02 -11.74
C GLU A 52 -5.25 8.61 -11.40
N ARG A 53 -5.04 8.99 -10.16
CA ARG A 53 -3.76 9.52 -9.68
C ARG A 53 -2.66 8.48 -9.73
N LEU A 54 -2.97 7.25 -9.34
CA LEU A 54 -2.02 6.13 -9.39
C LEU A 54 -1.61 5.82 -10.82
N THR A 55 -2.53 5.82 -11.76
CA THR A 55 -2.23 5.61 -13.18
C THR A 55 -1.22 6.65 -13.67
N ARG A 56 -1.42 7.89 -13.30
CA ARG A 56 -0.53 9.00 -13.66
C ARG A 56 0.87 8.81 -13.07
N ASP A 57 0.93 8.45 -11.80
CA ASP A 57 2.20 8.21 -11.12
C ASP A 57 2.94 7.01 -11.68
N ILE A 58 2.22 5.93 -12.00
CA ILE A 58 2.80 4.73 -12.62
C ILE A 58 3.40 5.07 -13.99
N GLU A 59 2.68 5.84 -14.80
CA GLU A 59 3.19 6.26 -16.12
C GLU A 59 4.46 7.10 -15.99
N ALA A 60 4.49 8.02 -15.02
CA ALA A 60 5.67 8.84 -14.78
C ALA A 60 6.88 7.97 -14.37
N LEU A 61 6.66 6.97 -13.53
CA LEU A 61 7.71 6.04 -13.13
C LEU A 61 8.19 5.17 -14.29
N ARG A 62 7.28 4.69 -15.13
CA ARG A 62 7.64 3.90 -16.32
C ARG A 62 8.54 4.67 -17.28
N VAL A 63 8.27 5.95 -17.45
CA VAL A 63 9.12 6.83 -18.29
C VAL A 63 10.54 6.88 -17.76
N GLN A 64 10.72 6.78 -16.46
CA GLN A 64 12.04 6.77 -15.81
C GLN A 64 12.68 5.37 -15.76
N GLY A 65 12.04 4.36 -16.36
CA GLY A 65 12.61 3.03 -16.44
C GLY A 65 12.16 2.06 -15.36
N TYR A 66 11.25 2.44 -14.48
CA TYR A 66 10.72 1.52 -13.48
C TYR A 66 9.78 0.50 -14.11
N GLU A 67 9.93 -0.75 -13.71
CA GLU A 67 9.07 -1.83 -14.18
C GLU A 67 7.82 -1.93 -13.33
N LEU A 68 6.71 -1.47 -13.87
CA LEU A 68 5.39 -1.55 -13.25
C LEU A 68 4.42 -2.11 -14.29
N PRO A 69 4.35 -3.45 -14.41
CA PRO A 69 3.69 -4.10 -15.55
C PRO A 69 2.15 -4.09 -15.51
N TYR A 70 1.56 -3.78 -14.34
CA TYR A 70 0.12 -3.89 -14.19
C TYR A 70 -0.59 -2.54 -14.24
N ALA A 71 -1.91 -2.57 -14.46
CA ALA A 71 -2.74 -1.38 -14.38
C ALA A 71 -2.98 -0.98 -12.92
N ALA A 72 -3.32 0.28 -12.69
CA ALA A 72 -3.56 0.81 -11.34
C ALA A 72 -4.59 -0.02 -10.56
N ALA A 73 -5.69 -0.42 -11.21
CA ALA A 73 -6.72 -1.23 -10.55
C ALA A 73 -6.18 -2.54 -9.97
N ALA A 74 -5.23 -3.18 -10.67
CA ALA A 74 -4.62 -4.41 -10.19
C ALA A 74 -3.75 -4.17 -8.96
N TYR A 75 -2.99 -3.08 -8.94
CA TYR A 75 -2.18 -2.72 -7.77
C TYR A 75 -3.06 -2.38 -6.56
N VAL A 76 -4.13 -1.63 -6.77
CA VAL A 76 -5.06 -1.30 -5.69
C VAL A 76 -5.64 -2.56 -5.07
N ARG A 77 -6.07 -3.50 -5.91
CA ARG A 77 -6.61 -4.78 -5.44
C ARG A 77 -5.59 -5.56 -4.63
N GLU A 78 -4.36 -5.64 -5.13
CA GLU A 78 -3.27 -6.31 -4.43
C GLU A 78 -3.00 -5.66 -3.07
N TRP A 79 -2.94 -4.33 -3.03
CA TRP A 79 -2.66 -3.60 -1.80
C TRP A 79 -3.78 -3.75 -0.76
N ILE A 80 -5.03 -3.84 -1.21
CA ILE A 80 -6.15 -4.18 -0.31
C ILE A 80 -5.96 -5.59 0.24
N ASP A 81 -5.66 -6.55 -0.63
CA ASP A 81 -5.47 -7.96 -0.24
C ASP A 81 -4.31 -8.13 0.73
N GLN A 82 -3.25 -7.35 0.58
CA GLN A 82 -2.09 -7.39 1.46
C GLN A 82 -2.33 -6.69 2.80
N GLY A 83 -3.44 -5.98 2.94
CA GLY A 83 -3.73 -5.23 4.17
C GLY A 83 -3.04 -3.88 4.25
N TRP A 84 -2.62 -3.32 3.12
CA TRP A 84 -2.00 -1.99 3.08
C TRP A 84 -3.01 -0.87 2.84
N LEU A 85 -4.10 -1.17 2.16
CA LEU A 85 -5.22 -0.26 1.95
C LEU A 85 -6.47 -0.76 2.64
N SER A 86 -7.16 0.17 3.28
CA SER A 86 -8.47 -0.04 3.86
C SER A 86 -9.53 0.60 2.96
N ARG A 87 -10.62 -0.11 2.72
CA ARG A 87 -11.73 0.41 1.92
C ARG A 87 -12.96 0.59 2.79
N ARG A 88 -13.69 1.64 2.52
CA ARG A 88 -14.90 1.96 3.26
C ARG A 88 -15.92 2.59 2.32
N LEU A 89 -17.16 2.10 2.39
CA LEU A 89 -18.26 2.75 1.71
C LEU A 89 -19.04 3.59 2.74
N ALA A 90 -18.85 4.90 2.69
CA ALA A 90 -19.56 5.80 3.57
C ALA A 90 -21.04 5.85 3.15
N GLN A 91 -21.93 6.04 4.13
CA GLN A 91 -23.36 6.14 3.86
C GLN A 91 -23.65 7.31 2.92
N GLY A 92 -24.34 7.01 1.81
CA GLY A 92 -24.66 8.03 0.81
C GLY A 92 -23.55 8.34 -0.17
N ALA A 93 -22.37 7.71 -0.03
CA ALA A 93 -21.27 7.93 -0.95
C ALA A 93 -21.50 7.17 -2.27
N PRO A 94 -21.14 7.76 -3.42
CA PRO A 94 -21.32 7.09 -4.71
C PRO A 94 -20.34 5.95 -4.96
N GLU A 95 -19.22 5.91 -4.23
CA GLU A 95 -18.20 4.85 -4.37
C GLU A 95 -17.42 4.68 -3.08
N GLU A 96 -16.64 3.62 -3.01
CA GLU A 96 -15.77 3.34 -1.88
C GLU A 96 -14.66 4.39 -1.76
N GLU A 97 -14.23 4.62 -0.52
CA GLU A 97 -13.08 5.44 -0.18
C GLU A 97 -11.95 4.54 0.28
N LEU A 98 -10.73 4.92 -0.08
CA LEU A 98 -9.53 4.18 0.25
C LEU A 98 -8.61 5.03 1.12
N SER A 99 -7.95 4.36 2.08
CA SER A 99 -6.98 4.98 2.98
C SER A 99 -5.90 3.96 3.31
N LEU A 100 -4.74 4.43 3.81
CA LEU A 100 -3.73 3.53 4.32
C LEU A 100 -4.20 2.89 5.63
N THR A 101 -3.91 1.61 5.80
CA THR A 101 -4.02 0.99 7.13
C THR A 101 -2.95 1.58 8.04
N THR A 102 -3.16 1.47 9.35
CA THR A 102 -2.18 1.93 10.33
C THR A 102 -0.83 1.24 10.13
N ASP A 103 -0.84 -0.06 9.86
CA ASP A 103 0.38 -0.83 9.61
C ASP A 103 1.13 -0.32 8.38
N ALA A 104 0.42 -0.05 7.30
CA ALA A 104 1.05 0.48 6.07
C ALA A 104 1.61 1.88 6.29
N ALA A 105 0.87 2.75 6.96
CA ALA A 105 1.34 4.10 7.27
C ALA A 105 2.62 4.08 8.10
N ASN A 106 2.69 3.19 9.08
CA ASN A 106 3.89 3.02 9.90
C ASN A 106 5.07 2.50 9.06
N ALA A 107 4.82 1.50 8.19
CA ALA A 107 5.86 0.96 7.32
C ALA A 107 6.40 2.01 6.36
N VAL A 108 5.53 2.81 5.74
CA VAL A 108 5.93 3.86 4.80
C VAL A 108 6.82 4.89 5.48
N ARG A 109 6.57 5.21 6.75
CA ARG A 109 7.41 6.15 7.50
C ARG A 109 8.80 5.61 7.81
N PHE A 110 8.98 4.30 7.78
CA PHE A 110 10.27 3.64 8.02
C PHE A 110 11.15 3.56 6.77
N ILE A 111 10.58 3.66 5.61
CA ILE A 111 11.31 3.49 4.34
C ILE A 111 11.92 4.80 3.81
#